data_d2eb35222acf450219bf0089a2bce17e
#
_entry.id   d2eb35222acf450219bf0089a2bce17e
#
_cell.length_a   1.000
_cell.length_b   1.000
_cell.length_c   1.000
_cell.angle_alpha   90.00
_cell.angle_beta   90.00
_cell.angle_gamma   90.00
#
_symmetry.space_group_name_H-M   'P 1'
#
loop_
_entity.id
_entity.type
_entity.pdbx_description
1 polymer ?
#
loop_
_entity_poly.entity_id
_entity_poly.type
_entity_poly.pdbx_seq_one_letter_code
_entity_poly.pdbx_strand_id
1 'polypeptide(L)'
;MKHLNKLFGAGAMVLALFLSTFSHAQINQPRGSQQATVSQRVGTSDVSITYSRPSVNGRDIYGALVPYGMNNLGFGTATAAPWRAGANENTTITFSDDAKVEGKDIKAGTYGLHIEVKEGDQATLILSHDANAWGSFFYDATHDALRADITTKTVPHRELLTYEFNTVNPTSTVASLVWGTREFPFTVEFAVSDIVLDEFRAKSIGQLGFTRQNWEQAANFALNNGGDLNEALTWIDGAIAGNFYSQKTPNNLAIKGQILNKLGRTDEFAATMDEAAGMANMNQLNNLGYQMLAAKDYKRAVKYFKMNVENNPEVANGYDSLGDGYKALGDKENAIKNYKKALTLNPPANVKAASEASLKELGAM
;
A
#
# COMPACT_ATOMS: atom_id res chain seq x y z
N MET A 1 -56.83 -52.91 -16.58
CA MET A 1 -55.62 -52.10 -16.63
C MET A 1 -55.81 -50.72 -17.33
N LYS A 2 -57.00 -50.24 -17.68
CA LYS A 2 -57.22 -48.95 -18.38
C LYS A 2 -57.70 -47.82 -17.47
N HIS A 3 -57.97 -48.06 -16.17
CA HIS A 3 -58.47 -47.06 -15.23
C HIS A 3 -57.41 -46.56 -14.22
N LEU A 4 -56.27 -47.25 -14.11
CA LEU A 4 -55.21 -46.85 -13.14
C LEU A 4 -54.35 -45.70 -13.65
N ASN A 5 -54.19 -45.52 -14.97
CA ASN A 5 -53.33 -44.45 -15.55
C ASN A 5 -54.02 -43.07 -15.59
N LYS A 6 -55.30 -42.95 -15.32
CA LYS A 6 -56.01 -41.66 -15.28
C LYS A 6 -55.91 -40.97 -13.91
N LEU A 7 -55.68 -41.72 -12.84
CA LEU A 7 -55.50 -41.16 -11.47
C LEU A 7 -54.09 -40.60 -11.19
N PHE A 8 -53.06 -41.13 -11.87
CA PHE A 8 -51.70 -40.58 -11.74
C PHE A 8 -51.49 -39.25 -12.48
N GLY A 9 -52.24 -38.99 -13.54
CA GLY A 9 -52.15 -37.73 -14.29
C GLY A 9 -52.80 -36.55 -13.56
N ALA A 10 -53.84 -36.76 -12.79
CA ALA A 10 -54.54 -35.71 -12.06
C ALA A 10 -53.78 -35.31 -10.76
N GLY A 11 -53.10 -36.25 -10.09
CA GLY A 11 -52.31 -36.00 -8.89
C GLY A 11 -51.03 -35.18 -9.17
N ALA A 12 -50.39 -35.41 -10.33
CA ALA A 12 -49.20 -34.67 -10.73
C ALA A 12 -49.50 -33.21 -11.13
N MET A 13 -50.70 -32.97 -11.71
CA MET A 13 -51.10 -31.61 -12.10
C MET A 13 -51.55 -30.73 -10.92
N VAL A 14 -52.09 -31.33 -9.85
CA VAL A 14 -52.45 -30.61 -8.63
C VAL A 14 -51.23 -30.30 -7.77
N LEU A 15 -50.19 -31.14 -7.80
CA LEU A 15 -48.97 -30.90 -7.06
C LEU A 15 -48.08 -29.78 -7.69
N ALA A 16 -48.19 -29.60 -9.02
CA ALA A 16 -47.50 -28.54 -9.75
C ALA A 16 -48.10 -27.15 -9.52
N LEU A 17 -49.34 -27.05 -9.07
CA LEU A 17 -50.04 -25.78 -8.82
C LEU A 17 -49.77 -25.16 -7.45
N PHE A 18 -49.17 -25.92 -6.51
CA PHE A 18 -48.80 -25.42 -5.16
C PHE A 18 -47.33 -24.94 -5.02
N LEU A 19 -46.54 -24.97 -6.12
CA LEU A 19 -45.19 -24.41 -6.14
C LEU A 19 -45.12 -23.02 -6.79
N SER A 20 -46.24 -22.30 -6.86
CA SER A 20 -46.18 -20.87 -7.12
C SER A 20 -45.59 -20.16 -5.88
N THR A 21 -44.28 -20.06 -5.83
CA THR A 21 -43.60 -19.10 -4.95
C THR A 21 -44.16 -17.71 -5.30
N PHE A 22 -44.89 -17.10 -4.40
CA PHE A 22 -45.27 -15.71 -4.50
C PHE A 22 -43.97 -14.90 -4.48
N SER A 23 -43.35 -14.69 -5.64
CA SER A 23 -42.37 -13.67 -5.82
C SER A 23 -43.08 -12.33 -5.67
N HIS A 24 -43.09 -11.77 -4.47
CA HIS A 24 -43.46 -10.38 -4.31
C HIS A 24 -42.42 -9.55 -5.05
N ALA A 25 -42.72 -9.16 -6.27
CA ALA A 25 -41.93 -8.14 -6.98
C ALA A 25 -42.09 -6.82 -6.19
N GLN A 26 -41.19 -6.59 -5.26
CA GLN A 26 -41.12 -5.33 -4.54
C GLN A 26 -40.69 -4.24 -5.55
N ILE A 27 -41.56 -3.27 -5.79
CA ILE A 27 -41.22 -2.12 -6.66
C ILE A 27 -40.03 -1.39 -6.02
N ASN A 28 -38.95 -1.31 -6.79
CA ASN A 28 -37.76 -0.56 -6.34
C ASN A 28 -38.05 0.93 -6.45
N GLN A 29 -38.29 1.60 -5.33
CA GLN A 29 -38.58 3.03 -5.26
C GLN A 29 -37.35 3.83 -4.81
N PRO A 30 -37.14 5.06 -5.36
CA PRO A 30 -36.08 5.94 -4.87
C PRO A 30 -36.27 6.23 -3.37
N ARG A 31 -35.18 6.17 -2.60
CA ARG A 31 -35.18 6.47 -1.16
C ARG A 31 -34.74 7.93 -0.92
N GLY A 32 -35.21 8.54 0.16
CA GLY A 32 -34.83 9.89 0.55
C GLY A 32 -33.35 10.01 0.90
N SER A 33 -32.77 8.96 1.50
CA SER A 33 -31.34 8.83 1.74
C SER A 33 -30.77 7.81 0.76
N GLN A 34 -30.17 8.28 -0.33
CA GLN A 34 -29.62 7.42 -1.36
C GLN A 34 -28.29 6.80 -0.92
N GLN A 35 -28.00 5.60 -1.39
CA GLN A 35 -26.76 4.90 -1.10
C GLN A 35 -25.60 5.47 -1.93
N ALA A 36 -24.41 5.49 -1.34
CA ALA A 36 -23.16 5.80 -1.98
C ALA A 36 -22.06 4.84 -1.51
N THR A 37 -21.02 4.71 -2.32
CA THR A 37 -19.80 3.99 -1.96
C THR A 37 -18.61 4.87 -2.29
N VAL A 38 -17.65 4.94 -1.37
CA VAL A 38 -16.35 5.55 -1.58
C VAL A 38 -15.27 4.48 -1.35
N SER A 39 -14.23 4.50 -2.16
CA SER A 39 -13.13 3.52 -2.09
C SER A 39 -11.79 4.23 -2.22
N GLN A 40 -10.78 3.74 -1.50
CA GLN A 40 -9.41 4.22 -1.57
C GLN A 40 -8.44 3.05 -1.64
N ARG A 41 -7.50 3.11 -2.59
CA ARG A 41 -6.35 2.20 -2.65
C ARG A 41 -5.20 2.76 -1.83
N VAL A 42 -4.59 1.91 -0.99
CA VAL A 42 -3.40 2.20 -0.18
C VAL A 42 -2.37 1.11 -0.47
N GLY A 43 -1.28 1.47 -1.15
CA GLY A 43 -0.36 0.46 -1.69
C GLY A 43 -1.06 -0.47 -2.68
N THR A 44 -1.15 -1.75 -2.35
CA THR A 44 -1.85 -2.78 -3.13
C THR A 44 -3.24 -3.12 -2.59
N SER A 45 -3.60 -2.60 -1.41
CA SER A 45 -4.83 -2.91 -0.70
C SER A 45 -5.92 -1.86 -0.94
N ASP A 46 -7.18 -2.28 -0.84
CA ASP A 46 -8.35 -1.41 -0.99
C ASP A 46 -9.15 -1.35 0.32
N VAL A 47 -9.61 -0.16 0.67
CA VAL A 47 -10.64 0.05 1.69
C VAL A 47 -11.82 0.76 1.05
N SER A 48 -13.06 0.28 1.33
CA SER A 48 -14.27 0.88 0.80
C SER A 48 -15.35 1.01 1.87
N ILE A 49 -16.15 2.08 1.78
CA ILE A 49 -17.26 2.35 2.70
C ILE A 49 -18.52 2.53 1.88
N THR A 50 -19.55 1.70 2.17
CA THR A 50 -20.88 1.80 1.57
C THR A 50 -21.88 2.27 2.62
N TYR A 51 -22.64 3.33 2.31
CA TYR A 51 -23.49 4.00 3.27
C TYR A 51 -24.66 4.71 2.59
N SER A 52 -25.73 4.99 3.34
CA SER A 52 -26.84 5.82 2.87
C SER A 52 -26.68 7.25 3.42
N ARG A 53 -26.98 8.26 2.58
CA ARG A 53 -26.68 9.69 2.77
C ARG A 53 -27.90 10.51 3.19
N PRO A 54 -28.20 10.65 4.49
CA PRO A 54 -29.23 11.59 4.95
C PRO A 54 -28.77 13.05 4.80
N SER A 55 -29.73 13.97 4.56
CA SER A 55 -29.54 15.40 4.64
C SER A 55 -29.71 15.90 6.07
N VAL A 56 -29.09 17.02 6.43
CA VAL A 56 -29.35 17.75 7.67
C VAL A 56 -30.79 18.26 7.68
N ASN A 57 -31.22 18.91 6.59
CA ASN A 57 -32.55 19.41 6.37
C ASN A 57 -33.08 20.26 7.55
N GLY A 58 -32.23 21.17 8.05
CA GLY A 58 -32.52 22.08 9.15
C GLY A 58 -32.71 21.43 10.53
N ARG A 59 -32.37 20.15 10.70
CA ARG A 59 -32.53 19.46 11.98
C ARG A 59 -31.27 19.57 12.86
N ASP A 60 -31.50 19.55 14.17
CA ASP A 60 -30.41 19.31 15.12
C ASP A 60 -29.98 17.85 15.05
N ILE A 61 -28.71 17.64 14.73
CA ILE A 61 -28.19 16.30 14.46
C ILE A 61 -27.71 15.66 15.76
N TYR A 62 -26.66 16.18 16.37
CA TYR A 62 -25.99 15.53 17.50
C TYR A 62 -26.65 15.94 18.82
N GLY A 63 -27.00 14.95 19.64
CA GLY A 63 -27.79 15.11 20.87
C GLY A 63 -29.30 15.07 20.64
N ALA A 64 -29.77 15.17 19.37
CA ALA A 64 -31.18 15.06 19.01
C ALA A 64 -31.47 13.91 18.06
N LEU A 65 -31.26 14.08 16.75
CA LEU A 65 -31.47 13.01 15.77
C LEU A 65 -30.50 11.84 15.95
N VAL A 66 -29.27 12.11 16.34
CA VAL A 66 -28.25 11.14 16.76
C VAL A 66 -27.99 11.39 18.24
N PRO A 67 -28.64 10.66 19.15
CA PRO A 67 -28.43 10.80 20.57
C PRO A 67 -27.00 10.48 20.99
N TYR A 68 -26.53 11.08 22.08
CA TYR A 68 -25.22 10.74 22.63
C TYR A 68 -25.26 9.40 23.35
N GLY A 69 -24.14 8.66 23.29
CA GLY A 69 -23.96 7.34 23.90
C GLY A 69 -24.67 6.21 23.18
N MET A 70 -24.87 5.13 23.92
CA MET A 70 -25.57 3.93 23.47
C MET A 70 -27.05 4.03 23.85
N ASN A 71 -27.96 3.81 22.89
CA ASN A 71 -29.38 4.09 23.06
C ASN A 71 -30.28 2.90 22.78
N ASN A 72 -31.41 2.82 23.50
CA ASN A 72 -32.48 1.89 23.15
C ASN A 72 -33.31 2.50 22.00
N LEU A 73 -33.33 1.81 20.87
CA LEU A 73 -34.01 2.29 19.65
C LEU A 73 -35.51 1.94 19.60
N GLY A 74 -36.03 1.23 20.64
CA GLY A 74 -37.44 0.86 20.77
C GLY A 74 -37.91 -0.23 19.80
N PHE A 75 -37.00 -0.84 19.02
CA PHE A 75 -37.28 -1.92 18.10
C PHE A 75 -36.05 -2.85 17.98
N GLY A 76 -36.27 -4.13 17.65
CA GLY A 76 -35.22 -5.14 17.54
C GLY A 76 -34.81 -5.69 18.90
N THR A 77 -33.62 -6.27 18.98
CA THR A 77 -33.10 -6.93 20.20
C THR A 77 -32.09 -6.06 20.97
N ALA A 78 -31.59 -4.99 20.35
CA ALA A 78 -30.59 -4.13 20.98
C ALA A 78 -31.21 -3.24 22.06
N THR A 79 -30.76 -3.40 23.30
CA THR A 79 -31.15 -2.53 24.43
C THR A 79 -30.27 -1.29 24.57
N ALA A 80 -29.06 -1.36 24.01
CA ALA A 80 -28.09 -0.25 23.95
C ALA A 80 -27.36 -0.33 22.61
N ALA A 81 -27.69 0.55 21.67
CA ALA A 81 -27.18 0.56 20.30
C ALA A 81 -26.43 1.84 19.98
N PRO A 82 -25.29 1.77 19.24
CA PRO A 82 -24.62 2.94 18.68
C PRO A 82 -25.39 3.48 17.47
N TRP A 83 -25.02 4.68 17.00
CA TRP A 83 -25.50 5.17 15.73
C TRP A 83 -24.88 4.37 14.56
N ARG A 84 -25.74 3.95 13.59
CA ARG A 84 -25.31 3.22 12.37
C ARG A 84 -24.44 4.06 11.42
N ALA A 85 -24.02 5.26 11.81
CA ALA A 85 -23.16 6.18 11.07
C ALA A 85 -23.62 6.41 9.60
N GLY A 86 -24.93 6.48 9.41
CA GLY A 86 -25.63 6.61 8.12
C GLY A 86 -27.13 6.53 8.31
N ALA A 87 -27.84 6.03 7.29
CA ALA A 87 -29.28 5.80 7.30
C ALA A 87 -29.63 4.48 6.59
N ASN A 88 -30.87 4.00 6.74
CA ASN A 88 -31.42 2.76 6.15
C ASN A 88 -30.67 1.51 6.64
N GLU A 89 -30.02 0.78 5.73
CA GLU A 89 -29.19 -0.39 6.02
C GLU A 89 -27.95 0.01 6.86
N ASN A 90 -27.22 -0.99 7.32
CA ASN A 90 -25.92 -0.75 7.94
C ASN A 90 -25.00 0.04 7.00
N THR A 91 -24.27 0.99 7.55
CA THR A 91 -23.03 1.44 6.93
C THR A 91 -22.02 0.32 7.05
N THR A 92 -21.32 0.00 5.97
CA THR A 92 -20.32 -1.06 5.97
C THR A 92 -18.97 -0.54 5.53
N ILE A 93 -17.91 -1.10 6.12
CA ILE A 93 -16.52 -0.90 5.69
C ILE A 93 -15.94 -2.25 5.28
N THR A 94 -15.24 -2.28 4.15
CA THR A 94 -14.60 -3.48 3.63
C THR A 94 -13.11 -3.25 3.46
N PHE A 95 -12.31 -4.20 3.94
CA PHE A 95 -10.86 -4.25 3.77
C PHE A 95 -10.50 -5.44 2.87
N SER A 96 -9.70 -5.22 1.83
CA SER A 96 -9.22 -6.30 0.95
C SER A 96 -8.20 -7.20 1.63
N ASP A 97 -7.45 -6.66 2.58
CA ASP A 97 -6.36 -7.31 3.30
C ASP A 97 -6.45 -6.99 4.80
N ASP A 98 -5.71 -7.71 5.62
CA ASP A 98 -5.58 -7.41 7.06
C ASP A 98 -5.06 -5.98 7.24
N ALA A 99 -5.67 -5.24 8.15
CA ALA A 99 -5.41 -3.82 8.35
C ALA A 99 -5.27 -3.46 9.84
N LYS A 100 -4.91 -2.22 10.12
CA LYS A 100 -5.10 -1.58 11.41
C LYS A 100 -6.05 -0.42 11.28
N VAL A 101 -6.98 -0.29 12.23
CA VAL A 101 -7.85 0.87 12.37
C VAL A 101 -7.56 1.52 13.73
N GLU A 102 -7.13 2.78 13.71
CA GLU A 102 -6.63 3.47 14.90
C GLU A 102 -5.58 2.64 15.68
N GLY A 103 -4.64 2.03 14.93
CA GLY A 103 -3.56 1.20 15.46
C GLY A 103 -3.99 -0.19 15.95
N LYS A 104 -5.26 -0.57 15.88
CA LYS A 104 -5.80 -1.88 16.31
C LYS A 104 -5.97 -2.80 15.10
N ASP A 105 -5.56 -4.05 15.25
CA ASP A 105 -5.64 -5.05 14.18
C ASP A 105 -7.09 -5.39 13.82
N ILE A 106 -7.35 -5.51 12.53
CA ILE A 106 -8.60 -5.97 11.95
C ILE A 106 -8.31 -6.90 10.77
N LYS A 107 -9.06 -7.98 10.64
CA LYS A 107 -8.91 -8.93 9.53
C LYS A 107 -9.54 -8.39 8.25
N ALA A 108 -9.06 -8.87 7.10
CA ALA A 108 -9.72 -8.68 5.81
C ALA A 108 -11.19 -9.12 5.88
N GLY A 109 -12.08 -8.34 5.28
CA GLY A 109 -13.52 -8.64 5.31
C GLY A 109 -14.38 -7.40 5.34
N THR A 110 -15.69 -7.61 5.47
CA THR A 110 -16.71 -6.55 5.54
C THR A 110 -17.32 -6.51 6.93
N TYR A 111 -17.41 -5.31 7.49
CA TYR A 111 -17.89 -5.04 8.86
C TYR A 111 -18.98 -3.99 8.83
N GLY A 112 -19.95 -4.12 9.73
CA GLY A 112 -20.86 -3.02 10.07
C GLY A 112 -20.09 -1.89 10.76
N LEU A 113 -20.24 -0.66 10.28
CA LEU A 113 -19.58 0.52 10.83
C LEU A 113 -20.59 1.33 11.64
N HIS A 114 -20.29 1.51 12.92
CA HIS A 114 -21.11 2.28 13.86
C HIS A 114 -20.26 3.31 14.58
N ILE A 115 -20.91 4.35 15.12
CA ILE A 115 -20.26 5.35 15.96
C ILE A 115 -21.11 5.58 17.21
N GLU A 116 -20.51 5.42 18.38
CA GLU A 116 -21.03 5.94 19.64
C GLU A 116 -20.57 7.40 19.75
N VAL A 117 -21.49 8.33 19.52
CA VAL A 117 -21.22 9.76 19.59
C VAL A 117 -21.30 10.20 21.05
N LYS A 118 -20.27 10.89 21.54
CA LYS A 118 -20.22 11.42 22.92
C LYS A 118 -20.42 12.94 22.91
N GLU A 119 -20.77 13.51 24.07
CA GLU A 119 -20.74 14.96 24.24
C GLU A 119 -19.31 15.49 24.06
N GLY A 120 -19.19 16.71 23.58
CA GLY A 120 -17.90 17.30 23.24
C GLY A 120 -17.31 16.75 21.94
N ASP A 121 -16.03 16.51 21.92
CA ASP A 121 -15.25 16.12 20.73
C ASP A 121 -14.89 14.64 20.67
N GLN A 122 -15.36 13.84 21.60
CA GLN A 122 -15.05 12.40 21.66
C GLN A 122 -16.13 11.56 20.98
N ALA A 123 -15.71 10.45 20.38
CA ALA A 123 -16.58 9.40 19.87
C ALA A 123 -15.85 8.04 19.93
N THR A 124 -16.60 6.94 19.84
CA THR A 124 -16.02 5.62 19.67
C THR A 124 -16.47 5.04 18.33
N LEU A 125 -15.51 4.74 17.46
CA LEU A 125 -15.71 3.95 16.25
C LEU A 125 -15.89 2.48 16.65
N ILE A 126 -16.88 1.81 16.06
CA ILE A 126 -17.19 0.41 16.31
C ILE A 126 -17.31 -0.30 14.97
N LEU A 127 -16.57 -1.38 14.79
CA LEU A 127 -16.70 -2.30 13.67
C LEU A 127 -17.26 -3.62 14.16
N SER A 128 -18.41 -4.04 13.62
CA SER A 128 -19.12 -5.27 14.01
C SER A 128 -19.08 -6.31 12.89
N HIS A 129 -19.03 -7.59 13.26
CA HIS A 129 -19.19 -8.71 12.32
C HIS A 129 -20.59 -8.77 11.68
N ASP A 130 -21.58 -8.08 12.24
CA ASP A 130 -22.96 -8.05 11.73
C ASP A 130 -23.12 -7.03 10.57
N ALA A 131 -22.35 -7.22 9.50
CA ALA A 131 -22.36 -6.31 8.35
C ALA A 131 -23.72 -6.22 7.64
N ASN A 132 -24.51 -7.30 7.64
CA ASN A 132 -25.78 -7.41 6.90
C ASN A 132 -27.02 -7.03 7.73
N ALA A 133 -26.84 -6.53 8.94
CA ALA A 133 -27.96 -6.13 9.79
C ALA A 133 -28.67 -4.89 9.22
N TRP A 134 -29.93 -4.65 9.63
CA TRP A 134 -30.65 -3.44 9.30
C TRP A 134 -30.39 -2.35 10.34
N GLY A 135 -29.33 -1.57 10.14
CA GLY A 135 -28.89 -0.57 11.09
C GLY A 135 -28.45 -1.17 12.43
N SER A 136 -28.67 -0.44 13.53
CA SER A 136 -28.25 -0.85 14.86
C SER A 136 -29.36 -1.50 15.70
N PHE A 137 -30.52 -1.82 15.11
CA PHE A 137 -31.66 -2.40 15.87
C PHE A 137 -31.39 -3.75 16.49
N PHE A 138 -30.48 -4.52 15.88
CA PHE A 138 -30.09 -5.86 16.31
C PHE A 138 -28.63 -5.91 16.76
N TYR A 139 -28.06 -4.76 17.10
CA TYR A 139 -26.67 -4.65 17.54
C TYR A 139 -26.42 -5.46 18.79
N ASP A 140 -25.36 -6.26 18.78
CA ASP A 140 -24.84 -7.02 19.91
C ASP A 140 -23.34 -6.71 20.08
N ALA A 141 -22.97 -6.15 21.21
CA ALA A 141 -21.59 -5.77 21.50
C ALA A 141 -20.62 -6.99 21.57
N THR A 142 -21.14 -8.21 21.73
CA THR A 142 -20.31 -9.43 21.66
C THR A 142 -19.83 -9.75 20.25
N HIS A 143 -20.45 -9.14 19.23
CA HIS A 143 -20.05 -9.25 17.82
C HIS A 143 -19.13 -8.12 17.36
N ASP A 144 -18.68 -7.26 18.28
CA ASP A 144 -17.72 -6.23 17.92
C ASP A 144 -16.36 -6.83 17.54
N ALA A 145 -15.93 -6.54 16.33
CA ALA A 145 -14.59 -6.88 15.87
C ALA A 145 -13.54 -5.89 16.37
N LEU A 146 -13.96 -4.62 16.53
CA LEU A 146 -13.06 -3.54 16.95
C LEU A 146 -13.84 -2.39 17.56
N ARG A 147 -13.29 -1.79 18.62
CA ARG A 147 -13.71 -0.48 19.16
C ARG A 147 -12.49 0.42 19.32
N ALA A 148 -12.58 1.64 18.81
CA ALA A 148 -11.50 2.63 18.90
C ALA A 148 -12.07 4.00 19.26
N ASP A 149 -11.48 4.66 20.24
CA ASP A 149 -11.81 6.05 20.55
C ASP A 149 -11.18 6.97 19.50
N ILE A 150 -11.97 7.92 19.01
CA ILE A 150 -11.58 8.91 18.01
C ILE A 150 -11.93 10.32 18.50
N THR A 151 -11.18 11.31 18.04
CA THR A 151 -11.44 12.71 18.32
C THR A 151 -12.05 13.38 17.09
N THR A 152 -13.23 13.97 17.25
CA THR A 152 -13.95 14.64 16.18
C THR A 152 -13.46 16.07 15.99
N LYS A 153 -13.75 16.64 14.81
CA LYS A 153 -13.37 18.03 14.47
C LYS A 153 -14.59 18.83 14.08
N THR A 154 -14.56 20.12 14.39
CA THR A 154 -15.53 21.07 13.85
C THR A 154 -15.08 21.50 12.45
N VAL A 155 -15.99 21.40 11.48
CA VAL A 155 -15.76 21.69 10.07
C VAL A 155 -16.87 22.57 9.50
N PRO A 156 -16.69 23.18 8.32
CA PRO A 156 -17.77 23.86 7.62
C PRO A 156 -18.96 22.93 7.40
N HIS A 157 -20.18 23.52 7.44
CA HIS A 157 -21.42 22.75 7.32
C HIS A 157 -21.47 21.88 6.06
N ARG A 158 -21.78 20.60 6.24
CA ARG A 158 -22.01 19.61 5.18
C ARG A 158 -23.44 19.12 5.25
N GLU A 159 -24.25 19.47 4.26
CA GLU A 159 -25.68 19.14 4.21
C GLU A 159 -25.93 17.62 4.09
N LEU A 160 -25.24 16.95 3.18
CA LEU A 160 -25.35 15.51 2.99
C LEU A 160 -24.26 14.78 3.78
N LEU A 161 -24.63 13.76 4.56
CA LEU A 161 -23.69 12.85 5.18
C LEU A 161 -22.75 12.30 4.11
N THR A 162 -21.44 12.40 4.32
CA THR A 162 -20.43 12.05 3.34
C THR A 162 -19.27 11.33 4.02
N TYR A 163 -18.87 10.20 3.47
CA TYR A 163 -17.55 9.62 3.75
C TYR A 163 -16.56 10.05 2.69
N GLU A 164 -15.33 10.31 3.10
CA GLU A 164 -14.24 10.76 2.22
C GLU A 164 -12.88 10.27 2.73
N PHE A 165 -11.90 10.19 1.81
CA PHE A 165 -10.50 9.84 2.10
C PHE A 165 -9.64 11.06 1.73
N ASN A 166 -9.30 11.89 2.70
CA ASN A 166 -8.66 13.19 2.47
C ASN A 166 -7.13 13.15 2.58
N THR A 167 -6.58 12.13 3.22
CA THR A 167 -5.14 11.94 3.38
C THR A 167 -4.77 10.52 2.97
N VAL A 168 -3.85 10.41 2.01
CA VAL A 168 -3.36 9.13 1.50
C VAL A 168 -1.85 9.12 1.57
N ASN A 169 -1.29 8.14 2.28
CA ASN A 169 0.14 7.88 2.40
C ASN A 169 0.46 6.52 1.74
N PRO A 170 1.74 6.14 1.58
CA PRO A 170 2.10 4.86 0.98
C PRO A 170 1.50 3.62 1.67
N THR A 171 1.25 3.68 2.98
CA THR A 171 0.77 2.55 3.80
C THR A 171 -0.49 2.87 4.59
N SER A 172 -1.04 4.09 4.50
CA SER A 172 -2.20 4.50 5.31
C SER A 172 -3.08 5.52 4.62
N THR A 173 -4.31 5.62 5.09
CA THR A 173 -5.25 6.68 4.72
C THR A 173 -6.06 7.11 5.92
N VAL A 174 -6.59 8.34 5.88
CA VAL A 174 -7.58 8.81 6.86
C VAL A 174 -8.94 8.80 6.18
N ALA A 175 -9.84 7.97 6.70
CA ALA A 175 -11.26 7.99 6.36
C ALA A 175 -11.99 8.94 7.30
N SER A 176 -12.87 9.77 6.77
CA SER A 176 -13.67 10.72 7.55
C SER A 176 -15.15 10.62 7.20
N LEU A 177 -16.01 10.55 8.21
CA LEU A 177 -17.42 10.83 8.07
C LEU A 177 -17.64 12.31 8.39
N VAL A 178 -18.29 13.04 7.49
CA VAL A 178 -18.63 14.46 7.68
C VAL A 178 -20.15 14.64 7.54
N TRP A 179 -20.80 15.24 8.56
CA TRP A 179 -22.21 15.58 8.50
C TRP A 179 -22.53 16.76 9.45
N GLY A 180 -23.35 17.69 8.98
CA GLY A 180 -23.53 18.95 9.69
C GLY A 180 -22.20 19.70 9.82
N THR A 181 -21.80 20.02 11.01
CA THR A 181 -20.54 20.72 11.32
C THR A 181 -19.49 19.84 11.99
N ARG A 182 -19.66 18.51 11.96
CA ARG A 182 -18.80 17.57 12.68
C ARG A 182 -18.18 16.55 11.73
N GLU A 183 -16.88 16.35 11.87
CA GLU A 183 -16.08 15.33 11.19
C GLU A 183 -15.63 14.27 12.18
N PHE A 184 -15.70 13.00 11.78
CA PHE A 184 -15.26 11.81 12.52
C PHE A 184 -14.13 11.14 11.73
N PRO A 185 -12.88 11.59 11.89
CA PRO A 185 -11.75 10.99 11.21
C PRO A 185 -11.29 9.73 11.92
N PHE A 186 -10.83 8.74 11.16
CA PHE A 186 -10.12 7.57 11.66
C PHE A 186 -9.10 7.07 10.64
N THR A 187 -7.99 6.55 11.15
CA THR A 187 -6.86 6.08 10.33
C THR A 187 -7.03 4.61 9.99
N VAL A 188 -6.75 4.26 8.74
CA VAL A 188 -6.64 2.88 8.25
C VAL A 188 -5.22 2.69 7.73
N GLU A 189 -4.54 1.63 8.19
CA GLU A 189 -3.18 1.28 7.82
C GLU A 189 -3.10 -0.16 7.32
N PHE A 190 -2.27 -0.39 6.29
CA PHE A 190 -1.97 -1.72 5.77
C PHE A 190 -0.48 -2.01 5.88
N ALA A 191 -0.13 -3.25 6.20
CA ALA A 191 1.25 -3.74 6.17
C ALA A 191 1.69 -4.02 4.73
N VAL A 192 1.74 -2.97 3.90
CA VAL A 192 1.89 -3.07 2.43
C VAL A 192 3.10 -3.92 2.04
N SER A 193 4.22 -3.78 2.74
CA SER A 193 5.43 -4.56 2.45
C SER A 193 5.21 -6.05 2.66
N ASP A 194 4.59 -6.43 3.78
CA ASP A 194 4.32 -7.83 4.10
C ASP A 194 3.30 -8.41 3.10
N ILE A 195 2.24 -7.66 2.79
CA ILE A 195 1.21 -8.07 1.82
C ILE A 195 1.83 -8.37 0.46
N VAL A 196 2.69 -7.49 -0.06
CA VAL A 196 3.37 -7.69 -1.36
C VAL A 196 4.28 -8.91 -1.33
N LEU A 197 5.05 -9.09 -0.25
CA LEU A 197 5.97 -10.22 -0.13
C LEU A 197 5.25 -11.55 0.10
N ASP A 198 4.15 -11.56 0.86
CA ASP A 198 3.30 -12.74 1.04
C ASP A 198 2.61 -13.14 -0.26
N GLU A 199 2.13 -12.18 -1.03
CA GLU A 199 1.60 -12.43 -2.37
C GLU A 199 2.66 -13.05 -3.28
N PHE A 200 3.89 -12.52 -3.26
CA PHE A 200 5.00 -13.11 -4.01
C PHE A 200 5.29 -14.54 -3.57
N ARG A 201 5.41 -14.82 -2.25
CA ARG A 201 5.62 -16.17 -1.70
C ARG A 201 4.54 -17.14 -2.18
N ALA A 202 3.27 -16.74 -2.08
CA ALA A 202 2.14 -17.56 -2.49
C ALA A 202 2.11 -17.85 -4.00
N LYS A 203 2.47 -16.88 -4.84
CA LYS A 203 2.42 -17.00 -6.31
C LYS A 203 3.71 -17.57 -6.93
N SER A 204 4.84 -17.52 -6.24
CA SER A 204 6.13 -17.98 -6.75
C SER A 204 6.22 -19.51 -6.94
N ILE A 205 5.34 -20.28 -6.28
CA ILE A 205 5.18 -21.71 -6.52
C ILE A 205 4.50 -22.03 -7.85
N GLY A 206 3.90 -21.05 -8.52
CA GLY A 206 3.26 -21.15 -9.83
C GLY A 206 4.10 -20.51 -10.94
N GLN A 207 3.43 -20.05 -12.00
CA GLN A 207 4.07 -19.47 -13.20
C GLN A 207 4.99 -18.27 -12.88
N LEU A 208 4.68 -17.50 -11.84
CA LEU A 208 5.48 -16.34 -11.44
C LEU A 208 6.92 -16.75 -11.08
N GLY A 209 7.10 -17.92 -10.45
CA GLY A 209 8.40 -18.44 -10.02
C GLY A 209 9.31 -18.92 -11.16
N PHE A 210 8.80 -19.02 -12.38
CA PHE A 210 9.59 -19.47 -13.54
C PHE A 210 10.34 -18.35 -14.27
N THR A 211 10.28 -17.13 -13.71
CA THR A 211 10.86 -15.94 -14.35
C THR A 211 11.87 -15.28 -13.40
N ARG A 212 13.15 -15.24 -13.81
CA ARG A 212 14.23 -14.64 -13.04
C ARG A 212 13.90 -13.22 -12.53
N GLN A 213 13.33 -12.39 -13.39
CA GLN A 213 13.01 -10.99 -13.08
C GLN A 213 12.06 -10.84 -11.89
N ASN A 214 11.17 -11.79 -11.68
CA ASN A 214 10.26 -11.77 -10.54
C ASN A 214 11.01 -11.98 -9.21
N TRP A 215 11.99 -12.87 -9.18
CA TRP A 215 12.85 -13.08 -8.02
C TRP A 215 13.75 -11.87 -7.74
N GLU A 216 14.30 -11.26 -8.79
CA GLU A 216 15.08 -10.01 -8.69
C GLU A 216 14.22 -8.87 -8.14
N GLN A 217 12.98 -8.73 -8.62
CA GLN A 217 12.03 -7.71 -8.13
C GLN A 217 11.65 -7.94 -6.67
N ALA A 218 11.34 -9.17 -6.28
CA ALA A 218 11.01 -9.50 -4.90
C ALA A 218 12.18 -9.23 -3.95
N ALA A 219 13.39 -9.65 -4.31
CA ALA A 219 14.59 -9.39 -3.52
C ALA A 219 14.86 -7.87 -3.38
N ASN A 220 14.73 -7.13 -4.48
CA ASN A 220 14.91 -5.69 -4.47
C ASN A 220 13.80 -4.97 -3.70
N PHE A 221 12.56 -5.46 -3.78
CA PHE A 221 11.46 -4.92 -3.00
C PHE A 221 11.69 -5.12 -1.49
N ALA A 222 12.05 -6.33 -1.07
CA ALA A 222 12.39 -6.64 0.32
C ALA A 222 13.55 -5.77 0.84
N LEU A 223 14.60 -5.60 0.04
CA LEU A 223 15.76 -4.76 0.34
C LEU A 223 15.35 -3.31 0.66
N ASN A 224 14.38 -2.75 -0.08
CA ASN A 224 14.03 -1.33 -0.01
C ASN A 224 12.83 -1.02 0.88
N ASN A 225 12.02 -2.04 1.23
CA ASN A 225 10.76 -1.86 1.96
C ASN A 225 10.71 -2.61 3.30
N GLY A 226 11.84 -3.02 3.85
CA GLY A 226 11.93 -3.59 5.20
C GLY A 226 11.61 -5.08 5.31
N GLY A 227 11.67 -5.83 4.20
CA GLY A 227 11.53 -7.29 4.22
C GLY A 227 12.72 -8.02 4.83
N ASP A 228 12.58 -9.34 5.03
CA ASP A 228 13.67 -10.19 5.52
C ASP A 228 14.82 -10.25 4.50
N LEU A 229 15.98 -9.73 4.89
CA LEU A 229 17.16 -9.69 4.04
C LEU A 229 17.80 -11.06 3.78
N ASN A 230 17.63 -12.05 4.65
CA ASN A 230 18.13 -13.41 4.42
C ASN A 230 17.26 -14.12 3.38
N GLU A 231 15.95 -13.91 3.44
CA GLU A 231 15.03 -14.39 2.42
C GLU A 231 15.29 -13.70 1.06
N ALA A 232 15.46 -12.39 1.06
CA ALA A 232 15.84 -11.63 -0.14
C ALA A 232 17.17 -12.13 -0.74
N LEU A 233 18.14 -12.48 0.10
CA LEU A 233 19.40 -13.08 -0.35
C LEU A 233 19.18 -14.44 -1.01
N THR A 234 18.31 -15.28 -0.44
CA THR A 234 17.95 -16.58 -1.05
C THR A 234 17.29 -16.38 -2.42
N TRP A 235 16.40 -15.43 -2.56
CA TRP A 235 15.73 -15.13 -3.82
C TRP A 235 16.70 -14.63 -4.90
N ILE A 236 17.58 -13.70 -4.55
CA ILE A 236 18.54 -13.16 -5.51
C ILE A 236 19.61 -14.21 -5.90
N ASP A 237 20.02 -15.07 -4.98
CA ASP A 237 20.93 -16.18 -5.28
C ASP A 237 20.30 -17.17 -6.27
N GLY A 238 19.03 -17.51 -6.09
CA GLY A 238 18.28 -18.33 -7.03
C GLY A 238 18.11 -17.68 -8.41
N ALA A 239 18.00 -16.35 -8.48
CA ALA A 239 17.96 -15.62 -9.75
C ALA A 239 19.34 -15.63 -10.47
N ILE A 240 20.43 -15.64 -9.72
CA ILE A 240 21.81 -15.63 -10.25
C ILE A 240 22.25 -17.00 -10.75
N ALA A 241 21.97 -18.08 -9.99
CA ALA A 241 22.44 -19.42 -10.30
C ALA A 241 21.54 -20.51 -9.69
N GLY A 242 21.64 -21.72 -10.23
CA GLY A 242 21.04 -22.93 -9.66
C GLY A 242 19.69 -23.35 -10.26
N ASN A 243 19.03 -22.50 -11.03
CA ASN A 243 17.74 -22.78 -11.65
C ASN A 243 17.84 -22.65 -13.19
N PHE A 244 16.88 -23.23 -13.90
CA PHE A 244 16.85 -23.17 -15.37
C PHE A 244 16.64 -21.75 -15.93
N TYR A 245 16.03 -20.85 -15.12
CA TYR A 245 15.81 -19.45 -15.45
C TYR A 245 16.94 -18.54 -14.99
N SER A 246 17.90 -19.04 -14.20
CA SER A 246 18.97 -18.24 -13.60
C SER A 246 19.91 -17.68 -14.66
N GLN A 247 20.33 -16.45 -14.44
CA GLN A 247 21.35 -15.79 -15.23
C GLN A 247 22.08 -14.76 -14.39
N LYS A 248 23.39 -14.86 -14.31
CA LYS A 248 24.21 -13.85 -13.64
C LYS A 248 24.29 -12.58 -14.48
N THR A 249 24.01 -11.46 -13.86
CA THR A 249 24.05 -10.13 -14.50
C THR A 249 24.63 -9.10 -13.53
N PRO A 250 25.20 -7.96 -14.03
CA PRO A 250 25.66 -6.89 -13.15
C PRO A 250 24.55 -6.38 -12.22
N ASN A 251 23.30 -6.33 -12.70
CA ASN A 251 22.19 -5.77 -11.94
C ASN A 251 21.81 -6.69 -10.75
N ASN A 252 21.69 -8.01 -10.96
CA ASN A 252 21.32 -8.88 -9.84
C ASN A 252 22.49 -9.08 -8.86
N LEU A 253 23.72 -9.04 -9.32
CA LEU A 253 24.89 -8.97 -8.42
C LEU A 253 24.90 -7.67 -7.61
N ALA A 254 24.51 -6.52 -8.20
CA ALA A 254 24.40 -5.27 -7.47
C ALA A 254 23.31 -5.34 -6.37
N ILE A 255 22.14 -5.93 -6.66
CA ILE A 255 21.08 -6.17 -5.65
C ILE A 255 21.62 -7.06 -4.52
N LYS A 256 22.26 -8.19 -4.87
CA LYS A 256 22.89 -9.09 -3.90
C LYS A 256 23.91 -8.34 -3.04
N GLY A 257 24.78 -7.55 -3.66
CA GLY A 257 25.76 -6.74 -2.95
C GLY A 257 25.11 -5.80 -1.93
N GLN A 258 24.06 -5.07 -2.31
CA GLN A 258 23.35 -4.18 -1.39
C GLN A 258 22.71 -4.93 -0.21
N ILE A 259 22.14 -6.10 -0.45
CA ILE A 259 21.62 -6.98 0.61
C ILE A 259 22.74 -7.38 1.57
N LEU A 260 23.88 -7.86 1.04
CA LEU A 260 25.05 -8.25 1.83
C LEU A 260 25.60 -7.07 2.66
N ASN A 261 25.63 -5.87 2.08
CA ASN A 261 26.06 -4.67 2.80
C ASN A 261 25.14 -4.35 3.98
N LYS A 262 23.82 -4.41 3.77
CA LYS A 262 22.85 -4.21 4.87
C LYS A 262 22.92 -5.31 5.94
N LEU A 263 23.29 -6.54 5.56
CA LEU A 263 23.55 -7.65 6.50
C LEU A 263 24.90 -7.54 7.22
N GLY A 264 25.75 -6.55 6.89
CA GLY A 264 27.09 -6.40 7.46
C GLY A 264 28.13 -7.42 6.95
N ARG A 265 27.83 -8.15 5.87
CA ARG A 265 28.71 -9.17 5.25
C ARG A 265 29.72 -8.50 4.31
N THR A 266 30.63 -7.72 4.86
CA THR A 266 31.48 -6.77 4.14
C THR A 266 32.37 -7.41 3.08
N ASP A 267 33.01 -8.56 3.37
CA ASP A 267 33.90 -9.22 2.41
C ASP A 267 33.14 -9.79 1.21
N GLU A 268 31.98 -10.37 1.47
CA GLU A 268 31.13 -10.92 0.42
C GLU A 268 30.50 -9.80 -0.42
N PHE A 269 30.09 -8.70 0.21
CA PHE A 269 29.68 -7.48 -0.48
C PHE A 269 30.76 -7.02 -1.45
N ALA A 270 32.00 -6.87 -0.95
CA ALA A 270 33.13 -6.42 -1.74
C ALA A 270 33.42 -7.33 -2.95
N ALA A 271 33.45 -8.63 -2.74
CA ALA A 271 33.69 -9.62 -3.81
C ALA A 271 32.54 -9.60 -4.86
N THR A 272 31.28 -9.54 -4.40
CA THR A 272 30.11 -9.51 -5.29
C THR A 272 30.10 -8.26 -6.15
N MET A 273 30.44 -7.10 -5.57
CA MET A 273 30.49 -5.83 -6.33
C MET A 273 31.65 -5.80 -7.33
N ASP A 274 32.81 -6.38 -7.00
CA ASP A 274 33.93 -6.51 -7.94
C ASP A 274 33.57 -7.44 -9.11
N GLU A 275 32.82 -8.52 -8.85
CA GLU A 275 32.31 -9.40 -9.92
C GLU A 275 31.32 -8.65 -10.81
N ALA A 276 30.40 -7.89 -10.24
CA ALA A 276 29.43 -7.07 -10.96
C ALA A 276 30.16 -6.06 -11.89
N ALA A 277 31.19 -5.37 -11.36
CA ALA A 277 31.96 -4.39 -12.11
C ALA A 277 32.72 -5.01 -13.29
N GLY A 278 33.22 -6.24 -13.15
CA GLY A 278 33.89 -6.96 -14.23
C GLY A 278 33.01 -7.30 -15.43
N MET A 279 31.67 -7.31 -15.24
CA MET A 279 30.69 -7.61 -16.29
C MET A 279 29.91 -6.37 -16.77
N ALA A 280 30.10 -5.24 -16.11
CA ALA A 280 29.26 -4.04 -16.28
C ALA A 280 29.61 -3.23 -17.52
N ASN A 281 28.60 -2.68 -18.18
CA ASN A 281 28.76 -1.65 -19.19
C ASN A 281 29.00 -0.27 -18.55
N MET A 282 29.22 0.76 -19.40
CA MET A 282 29.50 2.14 -18.98
C MET A 282 28.52 2.67 -17.92
N ASN A 283 27.21 2.56 -18.16
CA ASN A 283 26.19 3.08 -17.25
C ASN A 283 26.15 2.27 -15.95
N GLN A 284 26.31 0.96 -16.05
CA GLN A 284 26.34 0.07 -14.89
C GLN A 284 27.58 0.32 -14.03
N LEU A 285 28.78 0.49 -14.63
CA LEU A 285 30.00 0.86 -13.89
C LEU A 285 29.81 2.18 -13.12
N ASN A 286 29.19 3.15 -13.77
CA ASN A 286 28.90 4.44 -13.14
C ASN A 286 27.98 4.25 -11.91
N ASN A 287 26.90 3.49 -12.07
CA ASN A 287 25.97 3.22 -10.98
C ASN A 287 26.63 2.45 -9.83
N LEU A 288 27.45 1.44 -10.15
CA LEU A 288 28.20 0.67 -9.15
C LEU A 288 29.18 1.58 -8.38
N GLY A 289 29.85 2.51 -9.06
CA GLY A 289 30.72 3.50 -8.44
C GLY A 289 29.97 4.36 -7.41
N TYR A 290 28.79 4.87 -7.74
CA TYR A 290 27.95 5.61 -6.81
C TYR A 290 27.39 4.75 -5.66
N GLN A 291 27.10 3.48 -5.90
CA GLN A 291 26.75 2.55 -4.81
C GLN A 291 27.92 2.37 -3.81
N MET A 292 29.16 2.32 -4.31
CA MET A 292 30.34 2.28 -3.44
C MET A 292 30.51 3.58 -2.65
N LEU A 293 30.26 4.75 -3.27
CA LEU A 293 30.25 6.04 -2.54
C LEU A 293 29.23 6.02 -1.40
N ALA A 294 28.02 5.56 -1.66
CA ALA A 294 26.95 5.44 -0.66
C ALA A 294 27.34 4.46 0.47
N ALA A 295 28.02 3.36 0.14
CA ALA A 295 28.56 2.40 1.10
C ALA A 295 29.84 2.90 1.81
N LYS A 296 30.35 4.09 1.46
CA LYS A 296 31.62 4.69 1.97
C LYS A 296 32.88 3.88 1.61
N ASP A 297 32.79 2.97 0.63
CA ASP A 297 33.96 2.32 0.05
C ASP A 297 34.52 3.18 -1.10
N TYR A 298 35.13 4.29 -0.71
CA TYR A 298 35.63 5.30 -1.64
C TYR A 298 36.74 4.75 -2.55
N LYS A 299 37.55 3.80 -2.05
CA LYS A 299 38.61 3.17 -2.85
C LYS A 299 38.02 2.37 -4.01
N ARG A 300 36.95 1.61 -3.74
CA ARG A 300 36.27 0.79 -4.75
C ARG A 300 35.46 1.67 -5.71
N ALA A 301 34.85 2.78 -5.21
CA ALA A 301 34.21 3.76 -6.07
C ALA A 301 35.19 4.32 -7.12
N VAL A 302 36.36 4.80 -6.68
CA VAL A 302 37.42 5.25 -7.58
C VAL A 302 37.87 4.16 -8.55
N LYS A 303 38.01 2.91 -8.09
CA LYS A 303 38.35 1.77 -8.97
C LYS A 303 37.33 1.62 -10.10
N TYR A 304 36.02 1.64 -9.81
CA TYR A 304 34.98 1.43 -10.81
C TYR A 304 34.86 2.62 -11.76
N PHE A 305 34.95 3.84 -11.28
CA PHE A 305 34.99 5.01 -12.12
C PHE A 305 36.23 5.06 -13.03
N LYS A 306 37.40 4.61 -12.52
CA LYS A 306 38.60 4.43 -13.38
C LYS A 306 38.36 3.42 -14.50
N MET A 307 37.83 2.24 -14.18
CA MET A 307 37.47 1.25 -15.19
C MET A 307 36.51 1.86 -16.23
N ASN A 308 35.59 2.71 -15.80
CA ASN A 308 34.65 3.35 -16.70
C ASN A 308 35.33 4.32 -17.69
N VAL A 309 36.22 5.20 -17.22
CA VAL A 309 36.92 6.14 -18.09
C VAL A 309 37.98 5.46 -18.98
N GLU A 310 38.59 4.36 -18.52
CA GLU A 310 39.50 3.53 -19.30
C GLU A 310 38.78 2.88 -20.48
N ASN A 311 37.59 2.37 -20.27
CA ASN A 311 36.75 1.74 -21.27
C ASN A 311 36.06 2.77 -22.20
N ASN A 312 35.85 4.00 -21.73
CA ASN A 312 35.08 5.06 -22.42
C ASN A 312 35.77 6.43 -22.30
N PRO A 313 36.98 6.58 -22.85
CA PRO A 313 37.84 7.77 -22.61
C PRO A 313 37.26 9.08 -23.17
N GLU A 314 36.30 9.02 -24.08
CA GLU A 314 35.67 10.20 -24.70
C GLU A 314 34.42 10.68 -23.94
N VAL A 315 34.02 9.98 -22.88
CA VAL A 315 32.75 10.28 -22.16
C VAL A 315 33.00 11.18 -20.96
N ALA A 316 32.60 12.45 -21.10
CA ALA A 316 32.77 13.48 -20.05
C ALA A 316 32.22 13.09 -18.71
N ASN A 317 31.02 12.44 -18.66
CA ASN A 317 30.39 12.01 -17.41
C ASN A 317 31.23 11.01 -16.60
N GLY A 318 32.02 10.16 -17.28
CA GLY A 318 32.90 9.21 -16.59
C GLY A 318 33.97 9.95 -15.77
N TYR A 319 34.55 11.03 -16.31
CA TYR A 319 35.55 11.84 -15.62
C TYR A 319 34.93 12.69 -14.50
N ASP A 320 33.71 13.20 -14.69
CA ASP A 320 32.97 13.89 -13.62
C ASP A 320 32.75 12.97 -12.44
N SER A 321 32.22 11.76 -12.67
CA SER A 321 32.01 10.74 -11.63
C SER A 321 33.31 10.26 -10.99
N LEU A 322 34.42 10.19 -11.75
CA LEU A 322 35.74 9.87 -11.18
C LEU A 322 36.25 11.02 -10.30
N GLY A 323 35.92 12.26 -10.65
CA GLY A 323 36.14 13.45 -9.82
C GLY A 323 35.41 13.34 -8.47
N ASP A 324 34.14 12.92 -8.49
CA ASP A 324 33.33 12.67 -7.29
C ASP A 324 33.97 11.59 -6.42
N GLY A 325 34.42 10.50 -7.03
CA GLY A 325 35.12 9.41 -6.33
C GLY A 325 36.37 9.89 -5.60
N TYR A 326 37.23 10.66 -6.28
CA TYR A 326 38.43 11.22 -5.67
C TYR A 326 38.12 12.28 -4.62
N LYS A 327 37.12 13.13 -4.84
CA LYS A 327 36.64 14.10 -3.84
C LYS A 327 36.21 13.42 -2.56
N ALA A 328 35.40 12.36 -2.66
CA ALA A 328 34.96 11.56 -1.52
C ALA A 328 36.13 10.84 -0.82
N LEU A 329 37.14 10.41 -1.57
CA LEU A 329 38.37 9.79 -1.02
C LEU A 329 39.28 10.82 -0.32
N GLY A 330 39.03 12.13 -0.52
CA GLY A 330 39.88 13.22 0.00
C GLY A 330 41.06 13.58 -0.91
N ASP A 331 41.19 13.00 -2.08
CA ASP A 331 42.24 13.29 -3.06
C ASP A 331 41.83 14.48 -3.95
N LYS A 332 42.04 15.68 -3.38
CA LYS A 332 41.66 16.95 -4.01
C LYS A 332 42.33 17.16 -5.36
N GLU A 333 43.60 16.79 -5.50
CA GLU A 333 44.37 17.02 -6.72
C GLU A 333 43.78 16.22 -7.90
N ASN A 334 43.58 14.92 -7.69
CA ASN A 334 42.97 14.05 -8.71
C ASN A 334 41.49 14.41 -8.96
N ALA A 335 40.73 14.86 -7.97
CA ALA A 335 39.37 15.35 -8.17
C ALA A 335 39.36 16.53 -9.15
N ILE A 336 40.16 17.57 -8.90
CA ILE A 336 40.26 18.74 -9.76
C ILE A 336 40.70 18.37 -11.17
N LYS A 337 41.70 17.49 -11.30
CA LYS A 337 42.19 17.01 -12.60
C LYS A 337 41.06 16.36 -13.41
N ASN A 338 40.26 15.54 -12.83
CA ASN A 338 39.19 14.81 -13.52
C ASN A 338 38.01 15.71 -13.87
N TYR A 339 37.56 16.61 -13.00
CA TYR A 339 36.53 17.60 -13.33
C TYR A 339 36.98 18.52 -14.47
N LYS A 340 38.25 18.99 -14.47
CA LYS A 340 38.80 19.77 -15.59
C LYS A 340 38.83 18.94 -16.90
N LYS A 341 39.19 17.66 -16.82
CA LYS A 341 39.14 16.76 -17.97
C LYS A 341 37.71 16.59 -18.51
N ALA A 342 36.72 16.42 -17.64
CA ALA A 342 35.31 16.34 -18.03
C ALA A 342 34.90 17.58 -18.86
N LEU A 343 35.28 18.78 -18.43
CA LEU A 343 34.97 20.03 -19.14
C LEU A 343 35.62 20.13 -20.53
N THR A 344 36.76 19.47 -20.75
CA THR A 344 37.42 19.47 -22.09
C THR A 344 36.74 18.56 -23.11
N LEU A 345 35.84 17.66 -22.68
CA LEU A 345 35.17 16.67 -23.55
C LEU A 345 33.79 17.11 -24.04
N ASN A 346 33.53 18.42 -24.07
CA ASN A 346 32.24 18.99 -24.51
C ASN A 346 31.04 18.35 -23.77
N PRO A 347 30.99 18.42 -22.45
CA PRO A 347 29.98 17.74 -21.65
C PRO A 347 28.56 18.28 -21.90
N PRO A 348 27.50 17.45 -21.69
CA PRO A 348 26.14 17.94 -21.54
C PRO A 348 26.02 19.01 -20.47
N ALA A 349 25.02 19.90 -20.56
CA ALA A 349 24.88 21.05 -19.67
C ALA A 349 24.84 20.70 -18.17
N ASN A 350 24.18 19.59 -17.83
CA ASN A 350 24.10 19.11 -16.45
C ASN A 350 25.47 18.64 -15.91
N VAL A 351 26.26 17.90 -16.68
CA VAL A 351 27.61 17.45 -16.33
C VAL A 351 28.55 18.65 -16.23
N LYS A 352 28.44 19.60 -17.18
CA LYS A 352 29.23 20.85 -17.14
C LYS A 352 28.97 21.60 -15.84
N ALA A 353 27.70 21.83 -15.50
CA ALA A 353 27.32 22.55 -14.27
C ALA A 353 27.80 21.84 -13.00
N ALA A 354 27.72 20.50 -12.94
CA ALA A 354 28.18 19.70 -11.80
C ALA A 354 29.71 19.81 -11.61
N SER A 355 30.47 19.62 -12.69
CA SER A 355 31.94 19.75 -12.65
C SER A 355 32.38 21.16 -12.27
N GLU A 356 31.76 22.23 -12.82
CA GLU A 356 32.05 23.61 -12.48
C GLU A 356 31.74 23.90 -11.00
N ALA A 357 30.60 23.44 -10.48
CA ALA A 357 30.24 23.59 -9.06
C ALA A 357 31.26 22.91 -8.14
N SER A 358 31.67 21.68 -8.47
CA SER A 358 32.67 20.93 -7.71
C SER A 358 34.05 21.59 -7.74
N LEU A 359 34.48 22.12 -8.89
CA LEU A 359 35.73 22.88 -8.99
C LEU A 359 35.71 24.15 -8.15
N LYS A 360 34.59 24.89 -8.14
CA LYS A 360 34.42 26.08 -7.32
C LYS A 360 34.48 25.73 -5.82
N GLU A 361 33.82 24.67 -5.39
CA GLU A 361 33.88 24.17 -4.01
C GLU A 361 35.32 23.82 -3.59
N LEU A 362 36.09 23.25 -4.50
CA LEU A 362 37.49 22.90 -4.29
C LEU A 362 38.43 24.08 -4.44
N GLY A 363 37.98 25.29 -4.74
CA GLY A 363 38.81 26.48 -4.93
C GLY A 363 39.74 26.40 -6.14
N ALA A 364 39.32 25.74 -7.23
CA ALA A 364 40.10 25.48 -8.44
C ALA A 364 39.53 26.14 -9.72
N MET A 365 38.53 27.00 -9.51
CA MET A 365 37.90 27.83 -10.54
C MET A 365 38.05 29.31 -10.23
#